data_bc68780a9a9c35f910ddfb2b52b16710
#
_entry.id   bc68780a9a9c35f910ddfb2b52b16710
#
_cell.length_a   1.000
_cell.length_b   1.000
_cell.length_c   1.000
_cell.angle_alpha   90.00
_cell.angle_beta   90.00
_cell.angle_gamma   90.00
#
_symmetry.space_group_name_H-M   'P 1'
#
loop_
_entity.id
_entity.type
_entity.pdbx_description
1 polymer ?
#
loop_
_entity_poly.entity_id
_entity_poly.type
_entity_poly.pdbx_seq_one_letter_code
_entity_poly.pdbx_strand_id
1 'polypeptide(L)'
;MKIAIISDTHFGGRRGNKVFHDFFQKFYDNIFFPELEKRGIKYCIHMGDAFDNRKNIDYWSLDWAKEHVYDKFEKLGVKVWQLVGNHDVYYKNTNKINSIDSLLEHYDNITPISSPDTYDIDGFKAMMLPWICDENYQETLAAIERSDAKMAFSHLELNGFELYPGMFQQGGIDKGIIEKFPSVFSGHYHTRSNDGQVFYLGNPYEMYWNDCGDKRGFNILDTETGEIEFIENTYHLFEKIYYEDTPAELFKAHLYKDKIVKLFIRSRTSQLQYDKFLDKLLKAGIIDLKVVENTAVNDTEVDLDGEKIEDTLTLLNKYIEDSDFDLKKDRVKELLKEVYLEACESE
;
A
#
# COMPACT_ATOMS: atom_id res chain seq x y z
N MET A 1 -2.77 15.11 -22.49
CA MET A 1 -1.65 15.40 -21.55
C MET A 1 -1.36 14.19 -20.67
N LYS A 2 -0.21 14.23 -19.94
CA LYS A 2 0.15 13.10 -19.07
C LYS A 2 0.06 13.48 -17.60
N ILE A 3 -0.54 12.61 -16.78
CA ILE A 3 -0.71 12.77 -15.33
C ILE A 3 -0.04 11.57 -14.66
N ALA A 4 0.84 11.83 -13.69
CA ALA A 4 1.36 10.78 -12.82
C ALA A 4 0.32 10.42 -11.75
N ILE A 5 0.20 9.14 -11.43
CA ILE A 5 -0.71 8.66 -10.39
C ILE A 5 0.09 7.77 -9.43
N ILE A 6 0.10 8.14 -8.16
CA ILE A 6 0.76 7.41 -7.08
C ILE A 6 -0.22 7.23 -5.92
N SER A 7 -0.07 6.18 -5.13
CA SER A 7 -0.98 5.85 -4.03
C SER A 7 -0.26 5.19 -2.87
N ASP A 8 -0.86 5.27 -1.69
CA ASP A 8 -0.51 4.44 -0.53
C ASP A 8 1.00 4.52 -0.21
N THR A 9 1.51 5.74 -0.06
CA THR A 9 2.94 5.99 0.17
C THR A 9 3.36 5.76 1.63
N HIS A 10 2.43 5.84 2.57
CA HIS A 10 2.59 5.52 3.99
C HIS A 10 3.90 6.03 4.59
N PHE A 11 4.17 7.34 4.44
CA PHE A 11 5.32 7.97 5.08
C PHE A 11 5.22 7.81 6.60
N GLY A 12 6.32 7.40 7.23
CA GLY A 12 6.32 7.00 8.63
C GLY A 12 6.03 5.52 8.86
N GLY A 13 5.81 4.75 7.78
CA GLY A 13 5.60 3.31 7.86
C GLY A 13 6.69 2.58 8.62
N ARG A 14 6.33 1.46 9.23
CA ARG A 14 7.23 0.67 10.09
C ARG A 14 7.81 1.49 11.24
N ARG A 15 6.98 2.37 11.85
CA ARG A 15 7.34 3.25 12.98
C ARG A 15 8.46 4.25 12.64
N GLY A 16 8.44 4.79 11.44
CA GLY A 16 9.47 5.74 10.98
C GLY A 16 10.85 5.10 10.78
N ASN A 17 10.92 3.80 10.52
CA ASN A 17 12.18 3.10 10.39
C ASN A 17 13.01 3.65 9.21
N LYS A 18 14.22 4.13 9.52
CA LYS A 18 15.13 4.74 8.56
C LYS A 18 15.47 3.84 7.37
N VAL A 19 15.62 2.53 7.58
CA VAL A 19 15.93 1.56 6.52
C VAL A 19 14.87 1.58 5.43
N PHE A 20 13.58 1.64 5.83
CA PHE A 20 12.47 1.72 4.88
C PHE A 20 12.45 3.06 4.15
N HIS A 21 12.69 4.17 4.84
CA HIS A 21 12.73 5.49 4.22
C HIS A 21 13.92 5.65 3.26
N ASP A 22 15.10 5.11 3.59
CA ASP A 22 16.25 5.05 2.67
C ASP A 22 15.93 4.20 1.42
N PHE A 23 15.09 3.16 1.57
CA PHE A 23 14.59 2.36 0.46
C PHE A 23 13.55 3.12 -0.38
N PHE A 24 12.59 3.81 0.24
CA PHE A 24 11.62 4.66 -0.44
C PHE A 24 12.32 5.79 -1.21
N GLN A 25 13.35 6.38 -0.63
CA GLN A 25 14.15 7.42 -1.28
C GLN A 25 14.78 6.94 -2.59
N LYS A 26 15.27 5.69 -2.67
CA LYS A 26 15.81 5.13 -3.92
C LYS A 26 14.76 5.14 -5.04
N PHE A 27 13.50 4.83 -4.72
CA PHE A 27 12.41 4.89 -5.69
C PHE A 27 12.16 6.32 -6.17
N TYR A 28 12.04 7.28 -5.25
CA TYR A 28 11.80 8.68 -5.62
C TYR A 28 12.95 9.28 -6.41
N ASP A 29 14.20 9.06 -5.98
CA ASP A 29 15.38 9.68 -6.59
C ASP A 29 15.76 9.07 -7.94
N ASN A 30 15.51 7.77 -8.14
CA ASN A 30 16.02 7.08 -9.31
C ASN A 30 14.94 6.63 -10.31
N ILE A 31 13.65 6.63 -9.90
CA ILE A 31 12.55 6.17 -10.76
C ILE A 31 11.49 7.25 -10.91
N PHE A 32 10.84 7.65 -9.79
CA PHE A 32 9.65 8.49 -9.86
C PHE A 32 9.95 9.88 -10.43
N PHE A 33 10.77 10.68 -9.76
CA PHE A 33 11.06 12.04 -10.23
C PHE A 33 11.81 12.09 -11.56
N PRO A 34 12.83 11.24 -11.81
CA PRO A 34 13.47 11.17 -13.13
C PRO A 34 12.50 10.86 -14.27
N GLU A 35 11.50 10.01 -14.04
CA GLU A 35 10.52 9.69 -15.08
C GLU A 35 9.54 10.86 -15.33
N LEU A 36 9.17 11.63 -14.27
CA LEU A 36 8.39 12.85 -14.42
C LEU A 36 9.17 13.90 -15.23
N GLU A 37 10.43 14.14 -14.89
CA GLU A 37 11.28 15.11 -15.60
C GLU A 37 11.50 14.71 -17.06
N LYS A 38 11.88 13.47 -17.31
CA LYS A 38 12.13 12.92 -18.67
C LYS A 38 10.92 13.07 -19.59
N ARG A 39 9.69 12.91 -19.04
CA ARG A 39 8.45 13.02 -19.82
C ARG A 39 7.80 14.41 -19.74
N GLY A 40 8.37 15.35 -18.98
CA GLY A 40 7.84 16.68 -18.79
C GLY A 40 6.49 16.72 -18.07
N ILE A 41 6.21 15.75 -17.18
CA ILE A 41 4.94 15.64 -16.45
C ILE A 41 4.86 16.74 -15.40
N LYS A 42 3.77 17.51 -15.42
CA LYS A 42 3.51 18.64 -14.52
C LYS A 42 2.29 18.43 -13.62
N TYR A 43 1.62 17.31 -13.72
CA TYR A 43 0.41 16.99 -12.98
C TYR A 43 0.56 15.62 -12.31
N CYS A 44 0.18 15.56 -11.03
CA CYS A 44 0.18 14.33 -10.27
C CYS A 44 -1.14 14.20 -9.49
N ILE A 45 -1.68 12.99 -9.43
CA ILE A 45 -2.77 12.64 -8.52
C ILE A 45 -2.20 11.65 -7.50
N HIS A 46 -2.23 12.03 -6.23
CA HIS A 46 -1.93 11.12 -5.13
C HIS A 46 -3.24 10.57 -4.56
N MET A 47 -3.39 9.27 -4.59
CA MET A 47 -4.68 8.59 -4.37
C MET A 47 -5.04 8.37 -2.90
N GLY A 48 -4.35 9.02 -1.96
CA GLY A 48 -4.58 8.88 -0.52
C GLY A 48 -3.55 7.99 0.18
N ASP A 49 -3.68 7.89 1.51
CA ASP A 49 -2.77 7.21 2.42
C ASP A 49 -1.31 7.68 2.23
N ALA A 50 -1.14 9.01 2.38
CA ALA A 50 0.19 9.61 2.32
C ALA A 50 1.02 9.28 3.56
N PHE A 51 0.40 9.29 4.74
CA PHE A 51 1.03 8.96 6.01
C PHE A 51 0.50 7.65 6.58
N ASP A 52 1.35 6.90 7.27
CA ASP A 52 1.03 5.57 7.76
C ASP A 52 0.10 5.57 8.98
N ASN A 53 0.26 6.54 9.88
CA ASN A 53 -0.47 6.56 11.15
C ASN A 53 -1.44 7.73 11.23
N ARG A 54 -2.70 7.44 11.53
CA ARG A 54 -3.80 8.41 11.64
C ARG A 54 -3.60 9.49 12.69
N LYS A 55 -3.07 9.11 13.86
CA LYS A 55 -3.09 9.96 15.07
C LYS A 55 -1.75 10.60 15.37
N ASN A 56 -0.67 10.00 14.92
CA ASN A 56 0.68 10.42 15.29
C ASN A 56 1.60 10.33 14.07
N ILE A 57 2.14 11.45 13.66
CA ILE A 57 3.20 11.51 12.66
C ILE A 57 4.44 12.01 13.39
N ASP A 58 5.50 11.21 13.41
CA ASP A 58 6.74 11.64 14.02
C ASP A 58 7.43 12.73 13.17
N TYR A 59 8.14 13.63 13.84
CA TYR A 59 8.74 14.79 13.17
C TYR A 59 9.78 14.42 12.12
N TRP A 60 10.48 13.32 12.33
CA TRP A 60 11.49 12.88 11.38
C TRP A 60 10.85 12.38 10.08
N SER A 61 9.81 11.56 10.17
CA SER A 61 9.07 11.06 9.00
C SER A 61 8.40 12.18 8.23
N LEU A 62 7.85 13.18 8.93
CA LEU A 62 7.26 14.36 8.31
C LEU A 62 8.31 15.20 7.57
N ASP A 63 9.43 15.48 8.22
CA ASP A 63 10.54 16.24 7.63
C ASP A 63 11.10 15.52 6.41
N TRP A 64 11.29 14.21 6.52
CA TRP A 64 11.71 13.36 5.41
C TRP A 64 10.73 13.43 4.21
N ALA A 65 9.42 13.31 4.46
CA ALA A 65 8.40 13.37 3.40
C ALA A 65 8.40 14.74 2.70
N LYS A 66 8.56 15.82 3.48
CA LYS A 66 8.71 17.17 2.93
C LYS A 66 9.95 17.28 2.05
N GLU A 67 11.13 17.00 2.58
CA GLU A 67 12.41 17.17 1.87
C GLU A 67 12.50 16.28 0.61
N HIS A 68 12.10 15.02 0.72
CA HIS A 68 12.33 14.05 -0.35
C HIS A 68 11.18 13.93 -1.35
N VAL A 69 9.98 14.45 -1.02
CA VAL A 69 8.81 14.31 -1.90
C VAL A 69 8.14 15.66 -2.18
N TYR A 70 7.61 16.35 -1.17
CA TYR A 70 6.77 17.53 -1.40
C TYR A 70 7.55 18.73 -1.92
N ASP A 71 8.72 19.03 -1.36
CA ASP A 71 9.63 20.09 -1.83
C ASP A 71 10.14 19.81 -3.25
N LYS A 72 10.28 18.53 -3.62
CA LYS A 72 10.65 18.15 -4.99
C LYS A 72 9.52 18.38 -5.98
N PHE A 73 8.27 18.09 -5.61
CA PHE A 73 7.12 18.46 -6.44
C PHE A 73 7.06 19.98 -6.68
N GLU A 74 7.24 20.77 -5.63
CA GLU A 74 7.27 22.23 -5.73
C GLU A 74 8.41 22.71 -6.63
N LYS A 75 9.64 22.24 -6.38
CA LYS A 75 10.83 22.59 -7.16
C LYS A 75 10.71 22.24 -8.65
N LEU A 76 10.05 21.13 -8.97
CA LEU A 76 9.80 20.68 -10.35
C LEU A 76 8.60 21.39 -10.99
N GLY A 77 7.84 22.16 -10.21
CA GLY A 77 6.61 22.82 -10.63
C GLY A 77 5.51 21.82 -10.99
N VAL A 78 5.45 20.71 -10.28
CA VAL A 78 4.40 19.69 -10.42
C VAL A 78 3.24 20.05 -9.52
N LYS A 79 2.04 20.19 -10.09
CA LYS A 79 0.79 20.36 -9.34
C LYS A 79 0.26 19.02 -8.90
N VAL A 80 -0.12 18.89 -7.63
CA VAL A 80 -0.57 17.64 -7.03
C VAL A 80 -2.00 17.78 -6.51
N TRP A 81 -2.89 16.89 -6.93
CA TRP A 81 -4.19 16.66 -6.28
C TRP A 81 -4.02 15.51 -5.31
N GLN A 82 -4.09 15.82 -4.03
CA GLN A 82 -3.79 14.88 -2.95
C GLN A 82 -5.09 14.45 -2.28
N LEU A 83 -5.57 13.23 -2.58
CA LEU A 83 -6.73 12.67 -1.91
C LEU A 83 -6.41 12.36 -0.45
N VAL A 84 -7.43 12.46 0.38
CA VAL A 84 -7.41 11.99 1.75
C VAL A 84 -7.81 10.51 1.75
N GLY A 85 -6.92 9.63 2.25
CA GLY A 85 -7.18 8.22 2.45
C GLY A 85 -7.60 7.90 3.90
N ASN A 86 -7.84 6.63 4.20
CA ASN A 86 -8.28 6.22 5.55
C ASN A 86 -7.17 6.31 6.62
N HIS A 87 -5.90 6.29 6.23
CA HIS A 87 -4.77 6.55 7.14
C HIS A 87 -4.49 8.04 7.33
N ASP A 88 -5.02 8.90 6.48
CA ASP A 88 -4.84 10.34 6.60
C ASP A 88 -5.84 10.99 7.56
N VAL A 89 -6.96 10.33 7.90
CA VAL A 89 -8.00 10.88 8.78
C VAL A 89 -7.78 10.55 10.25
N TYR A 90 -8.05 11.48 11.15
CA TYR A 90 -7.95 11.22 12.58
C TYR A 90 -9.06 10.29 13.10
N TYR A 91 -10.32 10.53 12.65
CA TYR A 91 -11.47 9.70 12.96
C TYR A 91 -11.97 8.97 11.71
N LYS A 92 -12.25 7.67 11.82
CA LYS A 92 -12.69 6.83 10.67
C LYS A 92 -14.00 7.31 10.00
N ASN A 93 -14.83 8.06 10.73
CA ASN A 93 -16.16 8.46 10.28
C ASN A 93 -16.26 9.90 9.74
N THR A 94 -15.14 10.60 9.60
CA THR A 94 -15.10 11.99 9.07
C THR A 94 -13.74 12.34 8.47
N ASN A 95 -13.74 13.08 7.38
CA ASN A 95 -12.53 13.60 6.73
C ASN A 95 -12.14 15.01 7.22
N LYS A 96 -12.89 15.62 8.15
CA LYS A 96 -12.69 17.01 8.59
C LYS A 96 -11.35 17.27 9.27
N ILE A 97 -10.84 16.27 9.99
CA ILE A 97 -9.53 16.36 10.63
C ILE A 97 -8.64 15.32 9.96
N ASN A 98 -7.75 15.78 9.11
CA ASN A 98 -6.85 14.92 8.37
C ASN A 98 -5.44 15.52 8.28
N SER A 99 -4.47 14.66 7.99
CA SER A 99 -3.06 15.03 7.90
C SER A 99 -2.77 15.91 6.69
N ILE A 100 -3.49 15.72 5.57
CA ILE A 100 -3.22 16.41 4.32
C ILE A 100 -3.51 17.90 4.43
N ASP A 101 -4.74 18.25 4.86
CA ASP A 101 -5.12 19.64 5.10
C ASP A 101 -4.23 20.30 6.17
N SER A 102 -3.89 19.54 7.24
CA SER A 102 -3.14 20.10 8.38
C SER A 102 -1.65 20.31 8.10
N LEU A 103 -1.01 19.48 7.27
CA LEU A 103 0.44 19.43 7.14
C LEU A 103 0.95 19.97 5.80
N LEU A 104 0.10 20.01 4.77
CA LEU A 104 0.48 20.38 3.41
C LEU A 104 -0.14 21.71 2.92
N GLU A 105 -0.93 22.39 3.77
CA GLU A 105 -1.59 23.67 3.47
C GLU A 105 -0.63 24.75 2.93
N HIS A 106 0.64 24.72 3.33
CA HIS A 106 1.62 25.73 2.93
C HIS A 106 2.24 25.52 1.54
N TYR A 107 1.92 24.38 0.87
CA TYR A 107 2.39 24.13 -0.50
C TYR A 107 1.37 24.64 -1.53
N ASP A 108 1.69 25.72 -2.24
CA ASP A 108 0.80 26.31 -3.26
C ASP A 108 0.52 25.39 -4.46
N ASN A 109 1.36 24.40 -4.68
CA ASN A 109 1.24 23.42 -5.75
C ASN A 109 0.47 22.15 -5.35
N ILE A 110 0.01 22.04 -4.11
CA ILE A 110 -0.77 20.90 -3.61
C ILE A 110 -2.21 21.35 -3.38
N THR A 111 -3.14 20.58 -3.94
CA THR A 111 -4.58 20.76 -3.72
C THR A 111 -5.07 19.57 -2.89
N PRO A 112 -5.33 19.75 -1.58
CA PRO A 112 -5.95 18.73 -0.75
C PRO A 112 -7.37 18.40 -1.23
N ILE A 113 -7.71 17.11 -1.24
CA ILE A 113 -9.03 16.61 -1.62
C ILE A 113 -9.62 15.84 -0.44
N SER A 114 -10.33 16.56 0.43
CA SER A 114 -11.01 16.00 1.60
C SER A 114 -12.52 15.81 1.40
N SER A 115 -13.09 16.40 0.33
CA SER A 115 -14.49 16.26 -0.08
C SER A 115 -14.60 15.80 -1.53
N PRO A 116 -15.65 15.03 -1.87
CA PRO A 116 -15.85 14.54 -3.23
C PRO A 116 -16.29 15.66 -4.17
N ASP A 117 -15.58 15.87 -5.26
CA ASP A 117 -16.00 16.79 -6.33
C ASP A 117 -15.31 16.50 -7.67
N THR A 118 -15.77 17.18 -8.74
CA THR A 118 -15.14 17.15 -10.05
C THR A 118 -14.14 18.30 -10.19
N TYR A 119 -12.89 17.96 -10.44
CA TYR A 119 -11.80 18.92 -10.63
C TYR A 119 -11.42 19.01 -12.10
N ASP A 120 -11.13 20.22 -12.54
CA ASP A 120 -10.57 20.48 -13.86
C ASP A 120 -9.04 20.56 -13.76
N ILE A 121 -8.37 19.60 -14.40
CA ILE A 121 -6.92 19.56 -14.52
C ILE A 121 -6.55 19.95 -15.94
N ASP A 122 -6.40 21.24 -16.19
CA ASP A 122 -6.01 21.79 -17.50
C ASP A 122 -6.91 21.28 -18.65
N GLY A 123 -8.23 21.32 -18.43
CA GLY A 123 -9.26 20.84 -19.36
C GLY A 123 -9.63 19.35 -19.23
N PHE A 124 -8.93 18.59 -18.41
CA PHE A 124 -9.30 17.22 -18.09
C PHE A 124 -10.15 17.18 -16.83
N LYS A 125 -11.43 16.76 -16.96
CA LYS A 125 -12.32 16.61 -15.82
C LYS A 125 -12.11 15.26 -15.12
N ALA A 126 -11.72 15.32 -13.87
CA ALA A 126 -11.48 14.19 -12.99
C ALA A 126 -12.44 14.21 -11.81
N MET A 127 -13.22 13.17 -11.61
CA MET A 127 -13.98 12.99 -10.37
C MET A 127 -13.03 12.51 -9.29
N MET A 128 -12.91 13.27 -8.19
CA MET A 128 -12.07 12.94 -7.05
C MET A 128 -12.94 12.44 -5.90
N LEU A 129 -12.67 11.23 -5.43
CA LEU A 129 -13.40 10.55 -4.37
C LEU A 129 -12.42 10.21 -3.23
N PRO A 130 -12.22 11.10 -2.23
CA PRO A 130 -11.43 10.78 -1.05
C PRO A 130 -12.10 9.66 -0.26
N TRP A 131 -11.49 9.24 0.86
CA TRP A 131 -12.05 8.23 1.75
C TRP A 131 -13.54 8.48 2.02
N ILE A 132 -14.37 7.48 1.72
CA ILE A 132 -15.82 7.53 1.95
C ILE A 132 -16.12 7.00 3.34
N CYS A 133 -16.80 7.79 4.14
CA CYS A 133 -17.22 7.48 5.50
C CYS A 133 -18.69 7.85 5.72
N ASP A 134 -19.23 7.52 6.89
CA ASP A 134 -20.66 7.76 7.18
C ASP A 134 -21.06 9.23 7.01
N GLU A 135 -20.17 10.17 7.38
CA GLU A 135 -20.46 11.60 7.31
C GLU A 135 -20.59 12.11 5.88
N ASN A 136 -19.72 11.67 4.96
CA ASN A 136 -19.66 12.18 3.59
C ASN A 136 -20.38 11.30 2.54
N TYR A 137 -20.96 10.17 2.95
CA TYR A 137 -21.57 9.21 2.02
C TYR A 137 -22.64 9.83 1.13
N GLN A 138 -23.60 10.59 1.69
CA GLN A 138 -24.67 11.23 0.92
C GLN A 138 -24.15 12.35 0.01
N GLU A 139 -23.15 13.10 0.47
CA GLU A 139 -22.47 14.10 -0.33
C GLU A 139 -21.76 13.45 -1.52
N THR A 140 -21.10 12.32 -1.29
CA THR A 140 -20.42 11.53 -2.32
C THR A 140 -21.40 11.08 -3.42
N LEU A 141 -22.56 10.52 -3.05
CA LEU A 141 -23.58 10.14 -4.01
C LEU A 141 -24.06 11.33 -4.85
N ALA A 142 -24.34 12.46 -4.20
CA ALA A 142 -24.76 13.68 -4.89
C ALA A 142 -23.67 14.23 -5.82
N ALA A 143 -22.40 14.18 -5.40
CA ALA A 143 -21.26 14.61 -6.22
C ALA A 143 -21.07 13.70 -7.44
N ILE A 144 -21.18 12.40 -7.27
CA ILE A 144 -21.15 11.42 -8.37
C ILE A 144 -22.28 11.70 -9.36
N GLU A 145 -23.52 11.90 -8.89
CA GLU A 145 -24.67 12.14 -9.74
C GLU A 145 -24.48 13.37 -10.64
N ARG A 146 -24.03 14.50 -10.07
CA ARG A 146 -23.83 15.76 -10.82
C ARG A 146 -22.58 15.80 -11.69
N SER A 147 -21.60 14.89 -11.47
CA SER A 147 -20.34 14.88 -12.22
C SER A 147 -20.54 14.57 -13.70
N ASP A 148 -19.83 15.28 -14.57
CA ASP A 148 -19.71 15.01 -16.00
C ASP A 148 -18.34 14.41 -16.38
N ALA A 149 -17.51 14.08 -15.40
CA ALA A 149 -16.24 13.38 -15.60
C ALA A 149 -16.46 11.97 -16.14
N LYS A 150 -15.50 11.49 -16.94
CA LYS A 150 -15.50 10.10 -17.45
C LYS A 150 -14.64 9.16 -16.61
N MET A 151 -13.74 9.71 -15.81
CA MET A 151 -12.82 8.96 -14.95
C MET A 151 -12.96 9.43 -13.52
N ALA A 152 -12.91 8.48 -12.58
CA ALA A 152 -12.84 8.76 -11.16
C ALA A 152 -11.50 8.29 -10.58
N PHE A 153 -10.98 9.09 -9.64
CA PHE A 153 -9.78 8.83 -8.86
C PHE A 153 -10.19 8.78 -7.40
N SER A 154 -9.86 7.71 -6.72
CA SER A 154 -10.53 7.41 -5.46
C SER A 154 -9.61 6.73 -4.45
N HIS A 155 -10.07 6.71 -3.20
CA HIS A 155 -9.50 5.88 -2.15
C HIS A 155 -10.62 5.05 -1.54
N LEU A 156 -10.97 3.93 -2.18
CA LEU A 156 -12.17 3.16 -1.91
C LEU A 156 -11.87 1.78 -1.34
N GLU A 157 -12.65 1.39 -0.34
CA GLU A 157 -12.74 0.00 0.13
C GLU A 157 -13.95 -0.66 -0.52
N LEU A 158 -13.75 -1.31 -1.68
CA LEU A 158 -14.82 -2.00 -2.39
C LEU A 158 -14.86 -3.49 -2.05
N ASN A 159 -16.08 -4.02 -1.92
CA ASN A 159 -16.31 -5.44 -1.74
C ASN A 159 -15.89 -6.25 -2.98
N GLY A 160 -15.29 -7.42 -2.75
CA GLY A 160 -14.96 -8.41 -3.79
C GLY A 160 -13.63 -8.22 -4.49
N PHE A 161 -12.80 -7.23 -4.08
CA PHE A 161 -11.45 -7.06 -4.59
C PHE A 161 -10.40 -7.71 -3.67
N GLU A 162 -9.24 -7.98 -4.24
CA GLU A 162 -8.13 -8.67 -3.58
C GLU A 162 -7.37 -7.73 -2.64
N LEU A 163 -7.34 -8.05 -1.35
CA LEU A 163 -6.50 -7.38 -0.34
C LEU A 163 -5.03 -7.80 -0.47
N TYR A 164 -4.83 -9.12 -0.57
CA TYR A 164 -3.56 -9.81 -0.77
C TYR A 164 -3.80 -10.96 -1.75
N PRO A 165 -2.76 -11.51 -2.40
CA PRO A 165 -2.90 -12.63 -3.30
C PRO A 165 -3.75 -13.77 -2.71
N GLY A 166 -4.93 -14.02 -3.29
CA GLY A 166 -5.88 -15.05 -2.85
C GLY A 166 -6.83 -14.66 -1.70
N MET A 167 -6.70 -13.47 -1.12
CA MET A 167 -7.58 -13.00 -0.05
C MET A 167 -8.47 -11.84 -0.54
N PHE A 168 -9.77 -12.09 -0.63
CA PHE A 168 -10.75 -11.12 -1.09
C PHE A 168 -11.46 -10.42 0.07
N GLN A 169 -11.65 -9.10 -0.05
CA GLN A 169 -12.43 -8.31 0.89
C GLN A 169 -13.90 -8.76 0.88
N GLN A 170 -14.40 -9.11 2.05
CA GLN A 170 -15.81 -9.44 2.29
C GLN A 170 -16.44 -8.32 3.13
N GLY A 171 -16.84 -7.26 2.50
CA GLY A 171 -17.36 -6.06 3.16
C GLY A 171 -16.95 -4.83 2.37
N GLY A 172 -17.18 -3.64 2.94
CA GLY A 172 -16.90 -2.39 2.25
C GLY A 172 -18.08 -1.89 1.42
N ILE A 173 -17.78 -0.94 0.54
CA ILE A 173 -18.78 -0.22 -0.24
C ILE A 173 -19.20 -1.06 -1.46
N ASP A 174 -20.50 -1.04 -1.80
CA ASP A 174 -21.01 -1.66 -3.02
C ASP A 174 -20.51 -0.91 -4.26
N LYS A 175 -20.01 -1.66 -5.25
CA LYS A 175 -19.50 -1.12 -6.51
C LYS A 175 -20.55 -0.30 -7.29
N GLY A 176 -21.84 -0.51 -7.07
CA GLY A 176 -22.93 0.19 -7.74
C GLY A 176 -22.84 1.72 -7.65
N ILE A 177 -22.23 2.27 -6.61
CA ILE A 177 -22.10 3.73 -6.46
C ILE A 177 -21.24 4.39 -7.54
N ILE A 178 -20.31 3.65 -8.15
CA ILE A 178 -19.36 4.13 -9.15
C ILE A 178 -19.65 3.63 -10.57
N GLU A 179 -20.75 2.93 -10.81
CA GLU A 179 -21.11 2.38 -12.13
C GLU A 179 -21.15 3.44 -13.24
N LYS A 180 -21.41 4.70 -12.87
CA LYS A 180 -21.46 5.82 -13.83
C LYS A 180 -20.14 6.03 -14.57
N PHE A 181 -19.01 5.71 -13.94
CA PHE A 181 -17.69 6.00 -14.51
C PHE A 181 -17.16 4.80 -15.31
N PRO A 182 -16.82 4.97 -16.61
CA PRO A 182 -16.19 3.92 -17.41
C PRO A 182 -14.87 3.40 -16.83
N SER A 183 -14.13 4.25 -16.12
CA SER A 183 -12.85 3.90 -15.48
C SER A 183 -12.75 4.55 -14.12
N VAL A 184 -12.44 3.74 -13.11
CA VAL A 184 -12.21 4.18 -11.73
C VAL A 184 -10.84 3.68 -11.29
N PHE A 185 -9.97 4.59 -10.91
CA PHE A 185 -8.67 4.27 -10.33
C PHE A 185 -8.74 4.45 -8.82
N SER A 186 -8.27 3.47 -8.08
CA SER A 186 -8.33 3.51 -6.61
C SER A 186 -7.00 3.16 -5.95
N GLY A 187 -6.71 3.85 -4.84
CA GLY A 187 -5.79 3.41 -3.80
C GLY A 187 -6.49 2.49 -2.81
N HIS A 188 -5.94 2.36 -1.61
CA HIS A 188 -6.37 1.56 -0.47
C HIS A 188 -5.86 0.11 -0.49
N TYR A 189 -6.04 -0.64 -1.56
CA TYR A 189 -5.49 -2.00 -1.64
C TYR A 189 -4.10 -1.96 -2.24
N HIS A 190 -3.12 -2.49 -1.50
CA HIS A 190 -1.71 -2.45 -1.90
C HIS A 190 -1.40 -3.40 -3.05
N THR A 191 -2.18 -4.47 -3.23
CA THR A 191 -2.06 -5.39 -4.35
C THR A 191 -2.76 -4.82 -5.59
N ARG A 192 -2.08 -4.84 -6.72
CA ARG A 192 -2.64 -4.39 -7.99
C ARG A 192 -3.68 -5.37 -8.49
N SER A 193 -4.89 -4.88 -8.75
CA SER A 193 -5.98 -5.69 -9.29
C SER A 193 -6.92 -4.86 -10.16
N ASN A 194 -7.70 -5.48 -11.04
CA ASN A 194 -8.74 -4.80 -11.79
C ASN A 194 -9.82 -5.79 -12.26
N ASP A 195 -11.01 -5.26 -12.52
CA ASP A 195 -12.13 -5.99 -13.08
C ASP A 195 -12.60 -5.45 -14.46
N GLY A 196 -11.79 -4.58 -15.08
CA GLY A 196 -12.08 -3.93 -16.35
C GLY A 196 -12.69 -2.53 -16.21
N GLN A 197 -13.28 -2.19 -15.06
CA GLN A 197 -13.81 -0.86 -14.74
C GLN A 197 -13.03 -0.22 -13.58
N VAL A 198 -12.80 -0.95 -12.50
CA VAL A 198 -12.07 -0.50 -11.32
C VAL A 198 -10.65 -1.05 -11.35
N PHE A 199 -9.69 -0.16 -11.15
CA PHE A 199 -8.27 -0.45 -11.15
C PHE A 199 -7.68 -0.04 -9.81
N TYR A 200 -7.34 -1.01 -8.96
CA TYR A 200 -6.50 -0.79 -7.78
C TYR A 200 -5.05 -0.71 -8.22
N LEU A 201 -4.41 0.42 -7.94
CA LEU A 201 -3.09 0.73 -8.49
C LEU A 201 -1.94 0.16 -7.66
N GLY A 202 -2.21 -0.20 -6.41
CA GLY A 202 -1.21 -0.68 -5.47
C GLY A 202 -0.28 0.41 -4.96
N ASN A 203 0.54 0.07 -3.98
CA ASN A 203 1.53 0.96 -3.40
C ASN A 203 2.85 1.00 -4.22
N PRO A 204 3.71 2.03 -4.05
CA PRO A 204 4.86 2.23 -4.93
C PRO A 204 6.09 1.38 -4.59
N TYR A 205 6.14 0.77 -3.40
CA TYR A 205 7.30 0.00 -2.91
C TYR A 205 6.90 -1.02 -1.85
N GLU A 206 7.81 -1.94 -1.56
CA GLU A 206 7.59 -2.97 -0.53
C GLU A 206 7.64 -2.37 0.88
N MET A 207 6.62 -2.65 1.70
CA MET A 207 6.54 -2.25 3.11
C MET A 207 6.39 -3.45 4.04
N TYR A 208 5.80 -4.53 3.55
CA TYR A 208 5.51 -5.75 4.31
C TYR A 208 6.01 -7.00 3.57
N TRP A 209 6.13 -8.12 4.30
CA TRP A 209 6.53 -9.39 3.69
C TRP A 209 5.55 -9.89 2.61
N ASN A 210 4.29 -9.52 2.70
CA ASN A 210 3.27 -9.84 1.68
C ASN A 210 3.54 -9.13 0.35
N ASP A 211 4.31 -8.04 0.37
CA ASP A 211 4.70 -7.30 -0.82
C ASP A 211 5.87 -7.97 -1.59
N CYS A 212 6.56 -8.91 -0.94
CA CYS A 212 7.72 -9.59 -1.49
C CYS A 212 7.40 -10.34 -2.78
N GLY A 213 8.02 -9.93 -3.87
CA GLY A 213 7.81 -10.54 -5.19
C GLY A 213 6.62 -10.02 -5.97
N ASP A 214 5.83 -9.09 -5.41
CA ASP A 214 4.77 -8.41 -6.13
C ASP A 214 5.28 -7.13 -6.83
N LYS A 215 4.67 -6.80 -7.97
CA LYS A 215 5.07 -5.62 -8.76
C LYS A 215 4.55 -4.34 -8.13
N ARG A 216 5.47 -3.47 -7.74
CA ARG A 216 5.22 -2.17 -7.13
C ARG A 216 5.66 -1.05 -8.06
N GLY A 217 5.10 0.15 -7.90
CA GLY A 217 5.45 1.29 -8.74
C GLY A 217 4.37 2.35 -8.77
N PHE A 218 4.35 3.12 -9.86
CA PHE A 218 3.34 4.15 -10.08
C PHE A 218 2.80 4.10 -11.51
N ASN A 219 1.83 4.94 -11.83
CA ASN A 219 1.19 4.90 -13.14
C ASN A 219 1.26 6.27 -13.81
N ILE A 220 1.22 6.27 -15.14
CA ILE A 220 1.11 7.48 -15.96
C ILE A 220 -0.13 7.32 -16.82
N LEU A 221 -1.10 8.23 -16.65
CA LEU A 221 -2.29 8.33 -17.46
C LEU A 221 -2.06 9.29 -18.62
N ASP A 222 -2.36 8.86 -19.83
CA ASP A 222 -2.54 9.76 -20.97
C ASP A 222 -4.03 10.14 -21.05
N THR A 223 -4.33 11.42 -20.80
CA THR A 223 -5.73 11.90 -20.75
C THR A 223 -6.40 11.97 -22.13
N GLU A 224 -5.64 11.94 -23.22
CA GLU A 224 -6.17 11.99 -24.59
C GLU A 224 -6.61 10.59 -25.06
N THR A 225 -5.81 9.58 -24.77
CA THR A 225 -6.10 8.19 -25.16
C THR A 225 -6.86 7.43 -24.08
N GLY A 226 -6.76 7.84 -22.81
CA GLY A 226 -7.25 7.12 -21.64
C GLY A 226 -6.38 5.94 -21.24
N GLU A 227 -5.23 5.75 -21.89
CA GLU A 227 -4.31 4.67 -21.59
C GLU A 227 -3.56 4.94 -20.28
N ILE A 228 -3.37 3.90 -19.48
CA ILE A 228 -2.59 3.92 -18.25
C ILE A 228 -1.36 3.03 -18.40
N GLU A 229 -0.19 3.63 -18.26
CA GLU A 229 1.12 2.94 -18.29
C GLU A 229 1.60 2.72 -16.86
N PHE A 230 1.99 1.49 -16.53
CA PHE A 230 2.61 1.17 -15.27
C PHE A 230 4.12 1.32 -15.33
N ILE A 231 4.70 2.09 -14.42
CA ILE A 231 6.14 2.25 -14.26
C ILE A 231 6.56 1.46 -13.02
N GLU A 232 7.24 0.33 -13.27
CA GLU A 232 7.66 -0.60 -12.22
C GLU A 232 8.80 -0.04 -11.37
N ASN A 233 8.68 -0.16 -10.06
CA ASN A 233 9.78 0.01 -9.14
C ASN A 233 10.65 -1.24 -9.16
N THR A 234 11.85 -1.12 -9.70
CA THR A 234 12.79 -2.24 -9.82
C THR A 234 13.59 -2.51 -8.55
N TYR A 235 13.39 -1.71 -7.49
CA TYR A 235 14.01 -1.93 -6.20
C TYR A 235 13.14 -2.84 -5.34
N HIS A 236 13.77 -3.84 -4.73
CA HIS A 236 13.16 -4.77 -3.78
C HIS A 236 13.89 -4.69 -2.45
N LEU A 237 13.15 -4.75 -1.35
CA LEU A 237 13.72 -4.75 0.00
C LEU A 237 13.72 -6.15 0.61
N PHE A 238 12.66 -6.92 0.34
CA PHE A 238 12.48 -8.25 0.89
C PHE A 238 12.92 -9.33 -0.08
N GLU A 239 13.56 -10.39 0.44
CA GLU A 239 13.97 -11.54 -0.34
C GLU A 239 13.72 -12.84 0.43
N LYS A 240 13.11 -13.82 -0.23
CA LYS A 240 12.89 -15.17 0.30
C LYS A 240 13.93 -16.11 -0.29
N ILE A 241 14.64 -16.84 0.56
CA ILE A 241 15.62 -17.87 0.16
C ILE A 241 15.15 -19.21 0.68
N TYR A 242 15.07 -20.18 -0.20
CA TYR A 242 14.84 -21.59 0.15
C TYR A 242 16.17 -22.31 0.13
N TYR A 243 16.66 -22.74 1.32
CA TYR A 243 18.01 -23.27 1.49
C TYR A 243 18.29 -24.48 0.60
N GLU A 244 17.34 -25.43 0.52
CA GLU A 244 17.47 -26.65 -0.27
C GLU A 244 17.48 -26.40 -1.79
N ASP A 245 16.78 -25.36 -2.23
CA ASP A 245 16.65 -25.00 -3.64
C ASP A 245 17.77 -24.06 -4.11
N THR A 246 18.68 -23.67 -3.19
CA THR A 246 19.77 -22.74 -3.45
C THR A 246 21.13 -23.44 -3.31
N PRO A 247 21.67 -24.07 -4.38
CA PRO A 247 22.96 -24.75 -4.34
C PRO A 247 24.07 -23.81 -3.88
N ALA A 248 24.87 -24.22 -2.89
CA ALA A 248 25.92 -23.39 -2.29
C ALA A 248 26.96 -22.87 -3.28
N GLU A 249 27.21 -23.64 -4.38
CA GLU A 249 28.15 -23.27 -5.46
C GLU A 249 27.57 -22.13 -6.34
N LEU A 250 26.25 -22.08 -6.52
CA LEU A 250 25.57 -21.08 -7.33
C LEU A 250 25.08 -19.87 -6.52
N PHE A 251 25.21 -19.94 -5.19
CA PHE A 251 24.74 -18.91 -4.29
C PHE A 251 25.55 -17.60 -4.42
N LYS A 252 24.91 -16.60 -5.00
CA LYS A 252 25.47 -15.26 -5.22
C LYS A 252 25.06 -14.32 -4.08
N ALA A 253 25.68 -14.47 -2.93
CA ALA A 253 25.34 -13.73 -1.72
C ALA A 253 25.33 -12.18 -1.90
N HIS A 254 26.17 -11.63 -2.79
CA HIS A 254 26.24 -10.21 -3.08
C HIS A 254 24.94 -9.60 -3.65
N LEU A 255 24.03 -10.41 -4.20
CA LEU A 255 22.73 -9.97 -4.68
C LEU A 255 21.76 -9.61 -3.56
N TYR A 256 22.05 -10.08 -2.34
CA TYR A 256 21.25 -9.83 -1.15
C TYR A 256 21.74 -8.66 -0.30
N LYS A 257 22.76 -7.94 -0.79
CA LYS A 257 23.24 -6.72 -0.12
C LYS A 257 22.07 -5.72 0.02
N ASP A 258 21.99 -5.08 1.20
CA ASP A 258 20.95 -4.10 1.55
C ASP A 258 19.51 -4.66 1.46
N LYS A 259 19.33 -5.99 1.69
CA LYS A 259 18.05 -6.68 1.71
C LYS A 259 17.69 -7.15 3.12
N ILE A 260 16.39 -7.29 3.37
CA ILE A 260 15.85 -8.02 4.50
C ILE A 260 15.52 -9.43 3.99
N VAL A 261 16.16 -10.44 4.58
CA VAL A 261 16.13 -11.81 4.06
C VAL A 261 15.34 -12.74 4.98
N LYS A 262 14.44 -13.53 4.40
CA LYS A 262 13.80 -14.66 5.07
C LYS A 262 14.37 -15.96 4.49
N LEU A 263 15.07 -16.74 5.33
CA LEU A 263 15.69 -18.00 4.94
C LEU A 263 14.83 -19.16 5.43
N PHE A 264 14.20 -19.87 4.52
CA PHE A 264 13.40 -21.07 4.80
C PHE A 264 14.30 -22.32 4.74
N ILE A 265 14.16 -23.20 5.75
CA ILE A 265 14.92 -24.44 5.88
C ILE A 265 13.95 -25.57 6.19
N ARG A 266 13.85 -26.53 5.29
CA ARG A 266 13.05 -27.77 5.49
C ARG A 266 13.92 -28.88 6.07
N SER A 267 15.18 -28.98 5.63
CA SER A 267 16.13 -29.98 6.12
C SER A 267 17.56 -29.47 6.05
N ARG A 268 18.43 -30.01 6.88
CA ARG A 268 19.88 -29.74 6.86
C ARG A 268 20.64 -31.02 6.62
N THR A 269 21.32 -31.11 5.49
CA THR A 269 22.17 -32.26 5.18
C THR A 269 23.52 -32.19 5.87
N SER A 270 24.03 -30.97 6.14
CA SER A 270 25.32 -30.72 6.80
C SER A 270 25.31 -29.38 7.53
N GLN A 271 25.54 -29.44 8.85
CA GLN A 271 25.67 -28.25 9.68
C GLN A 271 26.80 -27.33 9.19
N LEU A 272 27.96 -27.90 8.82
CA LEU A 272 29.09 -27.11 8.33
C LEU A 272 28.79 -26.35 7.03
N GLN A 273 28.01 -26.95 6.11
CA GLN A 273 27.61 -26.27 4.87
C GLN A 273 26.61 -25.16 5.16
N TYR A 274 25.67 -25.39 6.05
CA TYR A 274 24.72 -24.40 6.52
C TYR A 274 25.42 -23.19 7.16
N ASP A 275 26.35 -23.44 8.07
CA ASP A 275 27.10 -22.36 8.74
C ASP A 275 27.90 -21.52 7.72
N LYS A 276 28.50 -22.17 6.71
CA LYS A 276 29.19 -21.47 5.63
C LYS A 276 28.23 -20.65 4.75
N PHE A 277 27.02 -21.13 4.53
CA PHE A 277 25.98 -20.42 3.78
C PHE A 277 25.56 -19.15 4.54
N LEU A 278 25.24 -19.30 5.83
CA LEU A 278 24.91 -18.16 6.70
C LEU A 278 26.03 -17.12 6.75
N ASP A 279 27.28 -17.57 6.95
CA ASP A 279 28.43 -16.68 6.99
C ASP A 279 28.60 -15.89 5.69
N LYS A 280 28.40 -16.52 4.53
CA LYS A 280 28.39 -15.83 3.23
C LYS A 280 27.29 -14.79 3.14
N LEU A 281 26.08 -15.14 3.58
CA LEU A 281 24.91 -14.24 3.51
C LEU A 281 25.10 -13.02 4.42
N LEU A 282 25.54 -13.23 5.67
CA LEU A 282 25.81 -12.15 6.62
C LEU A 282 26.94 -11.23 6.14
N LYS A 283 28.02 -11.80 5.58
CA LYS A 283 29.13 -11.02 5.00
C LYS A 283 28.77 -10.26 3.74
N ALA A 284 27.67 -10.59 3.09
CA ALA A 284 27.17 -9.86 1.93
C ALA A 284 26.61 -8.48 2.29
N GLY A 285 26.36 -8.20 3.56
CA GLY A 285 25.83 -6.93 4.04
C GLY A 285 24.31 -6.85 3.89
N ILE A 286 23.61 -7.93 4.23
CA ILE A 286 22.15 -7.90 4.39
C ILE A 286 21.77 -7.01 5.58
N ILE A 287 20.57 -6.45 5.55
CA ILE A 287 20.05 -5.58 6.63
C ILE A 287 19.60 -6.43 7.81
N ASP A 288 18.84 -7.48 7.53
CA ASP A 288 18.29 -8.38 8.56
C ASP A 288 18.13 -9.79 7.99
N LEU A 289 18.15 -10.78 8.88
CA LEU A 289 17.97 -12.20 8.55
C LEU A 289 16.99 -12.86 9.51
N LYS A 290 15.85 -13.29 8.98
CA LYS A 290 14.93 -14.18 9.68
C LYS A 290 15.08 -15.62 9.17
N VAL A 291 15.44 -16.54 10.05
CA VAL A 291 15.52 -17.98 9.71
C VAL A 291 14.23 -18.66 10.13
N VAL A 292 13.59 -19.34 9.20
CA VAL A 292 12.37 -20.13 9.41
C VAL A 292 12.69 -21.59 9.20
N GLU A 293 12.67 -22.35 10.31
CA GLU A 293 12.87 -23.79 10.29
C GLU A 293 11.51 -24.48 10.39
N ASN A 294 11.10 -25.14 9.32
CA ASN A 294 9.85 -25.89 9.32
C ASN A 294 10.13 -27.38 9.49
N THR A 295 9.79 -27.93 10.65
CA THR A 295 9.89 -29.35 10.96
C THR A 295 8.63 -30.15 10.61
N ALA A 296 7.57 -29.50 10.12
CA ALA A 296 6.32 -30.13 9.74
C ALA A 296 5.87 -29.65 8.34
N VAL A 297 5.77 -30.60 7.44
CA VAL A 297 5.27 -30.44 6.07
C VAL A 297 3.78 -30.08 6.10
N ASN A 298 3.43 -28.86 5.74
CA ASN A 298 2.15 -28.56 5.10
C ASN A 298 2.39 -27.48 4.06
N ASP A 299 2.05 -27.76 2.82
CA ASP A 299 2.30 -26.98 1.62
C ASP A 299 1.46 -25.68 1.47
N THR A 300 1.02 -25.11 2.57
CA THR A 300 0.45 -23.76 2.60
C THR A 300 1.49 -22.81 3.16
N GLU A 301 2.12 -22.03 2.30
CA GLU A 301 2.99 -20.93 2.68
C GLU A 301 2.17 -19.88 3.44
N VAL A 302 2.23 -19.92 4.76
CA VAL A 302 1.67 -18.88 5.60
C VAL A 302 2.85 -17.98 6.03
N ASP A 303 2.80 -16.74 5.68
CA ASP A 303 3.79 -15.75 6.07
C ASP A 303 3.68 -15.50 7.59
N LEU A 304 4.78 -15.54 8.36
CA LEU A 304 4.71 -15.45 9.82
C LEU A 304 4.13 -14.13 10.34
N ASP A 305 4.19 -13.04 9.54
CA ASP A 305 3.43 -11.83 9.86
C ASP A 305 1.93 -12.01 9.51
N GLY A 306 1.60 -12.82 8.49
CA GLY A 306 0.24 -13.32 8.19
C GLY A 306 -0.17 -14.51 9.06
N GLU A 307 0.75 -15.43 9.42
CA GLU A 307 0.47 -16.56 10.32
C GLU A 307 0.00 -16.11 11.70
N LYS A 308 0.57 -15.03 12.26
CA LYS A 308 0.05 -14.50 13.52
C LYS A 308 -1.39 -13.98 13.37
N ILE A 309 -1.72 -13.42 12.21
CA ILE A 309 -3.06 -12.92 11.93
C ILE A 309 -4.02 -14.10 11.66
N GLU A 310 -3.67 -15.02 10.76
CA GLU A 310 -4.49 -16.19 10.46
C GLU A 310 -4.55 -17.17 11.64
N ASP A 311 -3.44 -17.42 12.31
CA ASP A 311 -3.41 -18.34 13.47
C ASP A 311 -4.24 -17.74 14.63
N THR A 312 -4.09 -16.47 14.92
CA THR A 312 -4.88 -15.81 15.98
C THR A 312 -6.36 -15.74 15.61
N LEU A 313 -6.72 -15.38 14.38
CA LEU A 313 -8.12 -15.39 13.93
C LEU A 313 -8.69 -16.80 13.84
N THR A 314 -7.90 -17.74 13.39
CA THR A 314 -8.28 -19.16 13.34
C THR A 314 -8.47 -19.73 14.74
N LEU A 315 -7.57 -19.43 15.67
CA LEU A 315 -7.71 -19.79 17.09
C LEU A 315 -8.92 -19.13 17.74
N LEU A 316 -9.15 -17.85 17.47
CA LEU A 316 -10.34 -17.12 17.95
C LEU A 316 -11.62 -17.71 17.38
N ASN A 317 -11.67 -18.02 16.09
CA ASN A 317 -12.82 -18.65 15.45
C ASN A 317 -13.09 -20.05 16.01
N LYS A 318 -12.05 -20.84 16.23
CA LYS A 318 -12.16 -22.16 16.86
C LYS A 318 -12.64 -22.06 18.31
N TYR A 319 -12.10 -21.11 19.06
CA TYR A 319 -12.55 -20.85 20.43
C TYR A 319 -14.05 -20.46 20.49
N ILE A 320 -14.51 -19.64 19.53
CA ILE A 320 -15.94 -19.29 19.39
C ILE A 320 -16.78 -20.52 19.06
N GLU A 321 -16.30 -21.40 18.16
CA GLU A 321 -17.02 -22.63 17.81
C GLU A 321 -17.16 -23.58 18.99
N ASP A 322 -16.09 -23.73 19.77
CA ASP A 322 -16.02 -24.62 20.93
C ASP A 322 -16.70 -24.02 22.18
N SER A 323 -17.00 -22.72 22.18
CA SER A 323 -17.63 -22.04 23.32
C SER A 323 -19.16 -22.14 23.27
N ASP A 324 -19.76 -22.30 24.44
CA ASP A 324 -21.22 -22.34 24.62
C ASP A 324 -21.70 -21.01 25.18
N PHE A 325 -22.27 -20.14 24.34
CA PHE A 325 -22.89 -18.88 24.72
C PHE A 325 -24.09 -18.53 23.86
N ASP A 326 -25.03 -17.74 24.40
CA ASP A 326 -26.34 -17.42 23.78
C ASP A 326 -26.28 -16.43 22.61
N LEU A 327 -25.10 -16.01 22.16
CA LEU A 327 -24.95 -15.08 21.03
C LEU A 327 -24.77 -15.82 19.71
N LYS A 328 -25.19 -15.21 18.60
CA LYS A 328 -24.95 -15.76 17.26
C LYS A 328 -23.45 -15.78 16.99
N LYS A 329 -22.88 -16.97 16.89
CA LYS A 329 -21.44 -17.19 16.71
C LYS A 329 -20.85 -16.44 15.51
N ASP A 330 -21.58 -16.36 14.39
CA ASP A 330 -21.14 -15.61 13.21
C ASP A 330 -20.93 -14.13 13.49
N ARG A 331 -21.83 -13.50 14.28
CA ARG A 331 -21.70 -12.09 14.63
C ARG A 331 -20.55 -11.83 15.62
N VAL A 332 -20.28 -12.78 16.49
CA VAL A 332 -19.12 -12.71 17.42
C VAL A 332 -17.81 -12.86 16.66
N LYS A 333 -17.75 -13.73 15.66
CA LYS A 333 -16.58 -13.88 14.77
C LYS A 333 -16.30 -12.59 13.98
N GLU A 334 -17.35 -12.00 13.42
CA GLU A 334 -17.26 -10.75 12.67
C GLU A 334 -16.72 -9.60 13.54
N LEU A 335 -17.30 -9.42 14.74
CA LEU A 335 -16.87 -8.40 15.70
C LEU A 335 -15.42 -8.61 16.18
N LEU A 336 -15.04 -9.86 16.50
CA LEU A 336 -13.68 -10.18 16.91
C LEU A 336 -12.68 -9.99 15.79
N LYS A 337 -13.05 -10.28 14.54
CA LYS A 337 -12.23 -9.98 13.37
C LYS A 337 -12.00 -8.47 13.23
N GLU A 338 -13.05 -7.65 13.36
CA GLU A 338 -12.94 -6.18 13.34
C GLU A 338 -12.01 -5.66 14.44
N VAL A 339 -12.25 -6.08 15.69
CA VAL A 339 -11.42 -5.67 16.85
C VAL A 339 -9.97 -6.12 16.69
N TYR A 340 -9.75 -7.31 16.17
CA TYR A 340 -8.41 -7.84 15.93
C TYR A 340 -7.68 -7.04 14.85
N LEU A 341 -8.34 -6.75 13.72
CA LEU A 341 -7.77 -5.92 12.65
C LEU A 341 -7.48 -4.50 13.17
N GLU A 342 -8.38 -3.93 13.98
CA GLU A 342 -8.17 -2.62 14.61
C GLU A 342 -6.99 -2.64 15.60
N ALA A 343 -6.79 -3.72 16.34
CA ALA A 343 -5.65 -3.90 17.22
C ALA A 343 -4.32 -4.01 16.44
N CYS A 344 -4.32 -4.74 15.32
CA CYS A 344 -3.14 -4.84 14.43
C CYS A 344 -2.80 -3.51 13.75
N GLU A 345 -3.80 -2.67 13.46
CA GLU A 345 -3.58 -1.31 12.92
C GLU A 345 -3.12 -0.31 14.00
N SER A 346 -3.24 -0.64 15.29
CA SER A 346 -2.92 0.23 16.42
C SER A 346 -1.51 0.01 16.98
N GLU A 347 -0.84 -1.07 16.61
CA GLU A 347 0.56 -1.39 16.94
C GLU A 347 1.53 -0.88 15.88
#